data_d924c2a078bc91d0d42ccdb668a5f040
#
_entry.id   d924c2a078bc91d0d42ccdb668a5f040
#
_cell.length_a   1.000
_cell.length_b   1.000
_cell.length_c   1.000
_cell.angle_alpha   90.00
_cell.angle_beta   90.00
_cell.angle_gamma   90.00
#
_symmetry.space_group_name_H-M   'P 1'
#
loop_
_entity.id
_entity.type
_entity.pdbx_description
1 polymer ?
#
loop_
_entity_poly.entity_id
_entity_poly.type
_entity_poly.pdbx_seq_one_letter_code
_entity_poly.pdbx_strand_id
1 'polypeptide(L)'
;MAKEKKLVEAITSMEEDFTQWYTDVVKKELMDYSSVKGCMIFKPNGYAIWENIQKNLDAMFKETGVENVYMPMFIPESLLQKEKDHVEGFAPEVAWVTQGGLETLQERLAVRPTSETLFCELFSKTVQSHRDLPKVYNQWCSVVRWEKTTRPFLRSSEFLWQEGHTVHATAEEAEARTVQMLNIYADFCEKYLAIPMVKGRKTDKEKFAGAEATYTIEALMHDGKALQSGTSHNFGDGFPKAFGIQYTDKDNKLQYCHETSWGVSTRLIGAIIMVHGDDSGLVLPPKIAPTQVMVIPIQQQKDGVLDKAYDLKDKLSKDFRVKIDATDKTPGWKFAAQEVQGISTRIEIGPKDIEKNQCVIVRRDTREKIVVSLDEVNEKLAEVLETMQNDMLEKAKAFLASHINDAHDYNEFKAIAETKPGFIRAMWCGDEACENKIKEDTTVTSRCMPFGDQEQISDVCVCCGKPAHKLVYWGKAY
;
A
#
# COMPACT_ATOMS: atom_id res chain seq x y z
N MET A 1 29.52 10.07 31.62
CA MET A 1 28.97 8.96 30.82
C MET A 1 27.51 9.29 30.52
N ALA A 2 27.21 9.60 29.27
CA ALA A 2 25.80 9.79 28.86
C ALA A 2 25.08 8.45 29.02
N LYS A 3 23.95 8.42 29.74
CA LYS A 3 23.09 7.25 29.80
C LYS A 3 22.71 6.88 28.37
N GLU A 4 23.09 5.67 27.92
CA GLU A 4 22.53 5.13 26.66
C GLU A 4 21.00 5.21 26.77
N LYS A 5 20.37 5.98 25.87
CA LYS A 5 18.90 6.02 25.76
C LYS A 5 18.42 4.61 25.49
N LYS A 6 17.37 4.17 26.19
CA LYS A 6 16.71 2.91 25.87
C LYS A 6 16.31 2.92 24.39
N LEU A 7 16.33 1.76 23.75
CA LEU A 7 16.06 1.63 22.31
C LEU A 7 14.72 2.26 21.90
N VAL A 8 13.73 2.16 22.79
CA VAL A 8 12.37 2.74 22.63
C VAL A 8 12.36 4.26 22.88
N GLU A 9 13.22 4.78 23.76
CA GLU A 9 13.33 6.22 24.05
C GLU A 9 13.92 7.03 22.89
N ALA A 10 14.36 6.37 21.82
CA ALA A 10 14.85 7.00 20.59
C ALA A 10 13.73 7.22 19.54
N ILE A 11 12.49 6.85 19.83
CA ILE A 11 11.32 7.08 18.98
C ILE A 11 10.48 8.18 19.63
N THR A 12 10.18 9.24 18.88
CA THR A 12 9.29 10.32 19.32
C THR A 12 7.88 9.74 19.54
N SER A 13 7.15 10.22 20.55
CA SER A 13 5.75 9.78 20.77
C SER A 13 4.83 10.28 19.64
N MET A 14 3.86 9.47 19.24
CA MET A 14 2.84 9.85 18.24
C MET A 14 2.05 11.08 18.68
N GLU A 15 1.77 11.22 19.96
CA GLU A 15 1.02 12.35 20.52
C GLU A 15 1.84 13.65 20.48
N GLU A 16 3.16 13.57 20.66
CA GLU A 16 4.06 14.73 20.61
C GLU A 16 4.26 15.22 19.17
N ASP A 17 4.64 14.33 18.25
CA ASP A 17 4.83 14.64 16.83
C ASP A 17 4.67 13.36 15.98
N PHE A 18 3.50 13.19 15.39
CA PHE A 18 3.19 12.06 14.54
C PHE A 18 4.11 11.95 13.30
N THR A 19 4.51 13.10 12.75
CA THR A 19 5.39 13.13 11.58
C THR A 19 6.80 12.67 11.94
N GLN A 20 7.32 13.12 13.08
CA GLN A 20 8.62 12.71 13.55
C GLN A 20 8.62 11.26 14.02
N TRP A 21 7.57 10.81 14.74
CA TRP A 21 7.36 9.41 15.09
C TRP A 21 7.45 8.50 13.86
N TYR A 22 6.71 8.83 12.79
CA TYR A 22 6.76 8.05 11.55
C TYR A 22 8.17 7.97 10.97
N THR A 23 8.87 9.09 10.93
CA THR A 23 10.24 9.17 10.42
C THR A 23 11.20 8.33 11.26
N ASP A 24 11.09 8.39 12.59
CA ASP A 24 11.94 7.63 13.51
C ASP A 24 11.73 6.12 13.35
N VAL A 25 10.46 5.66 13.26
CA VAL A 25 10.12 4.26 13.05
C VAL A 25 10.67 3.75 11.71
N VAL A 26 10.48 4.51 10.63
CA VAL A 26 10.98 4.13 9.30
C VAL A 26 12.50 4.03 9.29
N LYS A 27 13.18 5.06 9.80
CA LYS A 27 14.66 5.10 9.80
C LYS A 27 15.28 4.03 10.68
N LYS A 28 14.62 3.66 11.76
CA LYS A 28 15.14 2.65 12.68
C LYS A 28 15.32 1.29 11.98
N GLU A 29 14.28 0.82 11.27
CA GLU A 29 14.20 -0.57 10.82
C GLU A 29 14.02 -0.78 9.31
N LEU A 30 13.49 0.21 8.57
CA LEU A 30 12.94 -0.07 7.25
C LEU A 30 13.68 0.60 6.10
N MET A 31 14.06 1.86 6.24
CA MET A 31 14.72 2.65 5.20
C MET A 31 15.80 3.56 5.77
N ASP A 32 16.71 4.01 4.87
CA ASP A 32 17.61 5.12 5.15
C ASP A 32 17.72 6.04 3.92
N TYR A 33 18.21 7.25 4.13
CA TYR A 33 18.42 8.22 3.06
C TYR A 33 19.64 7.83 2.22
N SER A 34 19.51 7.92 0.89
CA SER A 34 20.66 7.87 -0.01
C SER A 34 21.22 9.27 -0.25
N SER A 35 22.31 9.36 -1.00
CA SER A 35 22.88 10.64 -1.45
C SER A 35 22.01 11.36 -2.51
N VAL A 36 21.02 10.68 -3.08
CA VAL A 36 20.05 11.26 -4.02
C VAL A 36 18.73 11.51 -3.30
N LYS A 37 18.31 12.78 -3.24
CA LYS A 37 17.07 13.17 -2.57
C LYS A 37 15.87 12.39 -3.14
N GLY A 38 15.09 11.77 -2.25
CA GLY A 38 13.89 11.03 -2.62
C GLY A 38 14.13 9.60 -3.13
N CYS A 39 15.39 9.19 -3.31
CA CYS A 39 15.76 7.80 -3.59
C CYS A 39 16.26 7.16 -2.29
N MET A 40 15.48 6.23 -1.75
CA MET A 40 15.73 5.68 -0.43
C MET A 40 16.43 4.33 -0.49
N ILE A 41 17.25 4.05 0.53
CA ILE A 41 17.84 2.72 0.72
C ILE A 41 16.86 1.88 1.52
N PHE A 42 16.37 0.79 0.97
CA PHE A 42 15.58 -0.20 1.71
C PHE A 42 16.49 -1.06 2.56
N LYS A 43 16.25 -1.09 3.87
CA LYS A 43 16.91 -2.00 4.80
C LYS A 43 16.31 -3.41 4.69
N PRO A 44 17.00 -4.46 5.16
CA PRO A 44 16.52 -5.83 5.01
C PRO A 44 15.09 -6.07 5.51
N ASN A 45 14.71 -5.48 6.65
CA ASN A 45 13.36 -5.65 7.19
C ASN A 45 12.29 -4.95 6.30
N GLY A 46 12.60 -3.75 5.81
CA GLY A 46 11.72 -3.01 4.90
C GLY A 46 11.52 -3.73 3.57
N TYR A 47 12.61 -4.25 2.99
CA TYR A 47 12.53 -4.99 1.73
C TYR A 47 11.80 -6.33 1.89
N ALA A 48 12.02 -7.04 3.00
CA ALA A 48 11.34 -8.31 3.27
C ALA A 48 9.81 -8.14 3.45
N ILE A 49 9.34 -7.00 3.97
CA ILE A 49 7.90 -6.69 3.97
C ILE A 49 7.39 -6.57 2.53
N TRP A 50 8.16 -5.88 1.66
CA TRP A 50 7.80 -5.75 0.24
C TRP A 50 7.79 -7.10 -0.49
N GLU A 51 8.76 -7.97 -0.24
CA GLU A 51 8.79 -9.34 -0.80
C GLU A 51 7.54 -10.13 -0.39
N ASN A 52 7.10 -10.01 0.86
CA ASN A 52 5.87 -10.66 1.33
C ASN A 52 4.61 -10.07 0.68
N ILE A 53 4.54 -8.74 0.48
CA ILE A 53 3.47 -8.08 -0.29
C ILE A 53 3.46 -8.64 -1.71
N GLN A 54 4.60 -8.61 -2.39
CA GLN A 54 4.74 -9.10 -3.76
C GLN A 54 4.29 -10.56 -3.87
N LYS A 55 4.81 -11.44 -3.02
CA LYS A 55 4.50 -12.86 -3.05
C LYS A 55 3.00 -13.15 -2.94
N ASN A 56 2.33 -12.52 -1.99
CA ASN A 56 0.93 -12.81 -1.70
C ASN A 56 -0.01 -12.14 -2.71
N LEU A 57 0.26 -10.89 -3.10
CA LEU A 57 -0.55 -10.17 -4.08
C LEU A 57 -0.39 -10.76 -5.49
N ASP A 58 0.84 -11.14 -5.89
CA ASP A 58 1.10 -11.79 -7.17
C ASP A 58 0.36 -13.13 -7.32
N ALA A 59 0.24 -13.89 -6.23
CA ALA A 59 -0.57 -15.12 -6.20
C ALA A 59 -2.05 -14.83 -6.50
N MET A 60 -2.62 -13.78 -5.89
CA MET A 60 -4.01 -13.37 -6.16
C MET A 60 -4.20 -12.90 -7.60
N PHE A 61 -3.21 -12.22 -8.20
CA PHE A 61 -3.25 -11.84 -9.62
C PHE A 61 -3.29 -13.06 -10.52
N LYS A 62 -2.43 -14.04 -10.28
CA LYS A 62 -2.34 -15.26 -11.10
C LYS A 62 -3.61 -16.08 -11.09
N GLU A 63 -4.36 -16.08 -9.98
CA GLU A 63 -5.68 -16.71 -9.90
C GLU A 63 -6.68 -16.13 -10.93
N THR A 64 -6.44 -14.90 -11.42
CA THR A 64 -7.27 -14.22 -12.41
C THR A 64 -6.68 -14.21 -13.83
N GLY A 65 -5.63 -15.01 -14.06
CA GLY A 65 -4.98 -15.15 -15.37
C GLY A 65 -3.99 -14.04 -15.71
N VAL A 66 -3.51 -13.30 -14.72
CA VAL A 66 -2.45 -12.29 -14.91
C VAL A 66 -1.10 -12.98 -15.14
N GLU A 67 -0.37 -12.52 -16.14
CA GLU A 67 0.99 -12.96 -16.45
C GLU A 67 1.98 -11.83 -16.19
N ASN A 68 3.12 -12.17 -15.56
CA ASN A 68 4.18 -11.20 -15.31
C ASN A 68 5.09 -11.05 -16.53
N VAL A 69 5.41 -9.79 -16.84
CA VAL A 69 6.35 -9.38 -17.87
C VAL A 69 7.37 -8.40 -17.29
N TYR A 70 8.33 -7.98 -18.11
CA TYR A 70 9.25 -6.91 -17.75
C TYR A 70 9.45 -5.97 -18.92
N MET A 71 9.14 -4.68 -18.75
CA MET A 71 9.34 -3.62 -19.73
C MET A 71 10.67 -2.90 -19.52
N PRO A 72 11.29 -2.35 -20.58
CA PRO A 72 12.49 -1.53 -20.45
C PRO A 72 12.29 -0.33 -19.51
N MET A 73 13.38 0.09 -18.85
CA MET A 73 13.37 1.26 -17.98
C MET A 73 13.22 2.57 -18.74
N PHE A 74 13.76 2.65 -19.96
CA PHE A 74 13.82 3.89 -20.74
C PHE A 74 12.70 3.96 -21.77
N ILE A 75 12.10 5.15 -21.87
CA ILE A 75 11.05 5.46 -22.85
C ILE A 75 11.58 6.57 -23.76
N PRO A 76 11.65 6.37 -25.10
CA PRO A 76 11.96 7.46 -26.01
C PRO A 76 10.96 8.60 -25.89
N GLU A 77 11.42 9.85 -25.95
CA GLU A 77 10.55 11.02 -25.88
C GLU A 77 9.44 10.98 -26.94
N SER A 78 9.76 10.56 -28.15
CA SER A 78 8.82 10.42 -29.26
C SER A 78 7.69 9.42 -28.96
N LEU A 79 7.99 8.35 -28.22
CA LEU A 79 6.98 7.39 -27.79
C LEU A 79 6.07 7.97 -26.68
N LEU A 80 6.66 8.69 -25.74
CA LEU A 80 5.92 9.33 -24.65
C LEU A 80 4.94 10.40 -25.17
N GLN A 81 5.31 11.10 -26.24
CA GLN A 81 4.50 12.19 -26.81
C GLN A 81 3.30 11.72 -27.66
N LYS A 82 3.13 10.43 -27.91
CA LYS A 82 2.01 9.92 -28.70
C LYS A 82 0.64 10.12 -28.05
N GLU A 83 0.58 10.20 -26.73
CA GLU A 83 -0.63 10.47 -25.98
C GLU A 83 -0.46 11.77 -25.19
N LYS A 84 -1.12 12.85 -25.67
CA LYS A 84 -0.90 14.21 -25.21
C LYS A 84 -1.30 14.44 -23.74
N ASP A 85 -2.46 13.97 -23.34
CA ASP A 85 -2.98 14.18 -21.99
C ASP A 85 -2.11 13.47 -20.94
N HIS A 86 -1.60 12.30 -21.29
CA HIS A 86 -0.65 11.56 -20.47
C HIS A 86 0.66 12.31 -20.29
N VAL A 87 1.21 12.85 -21.38
CA VAL A 87 2.46 13.64 -21.35
C VAL A 87 2.30 14.89 -20.50
N GLU A 88 1.21 15.64 -20.67
CA GLU A 88 0.96 16.87 -19.89
C GLU A 88 0.87 16.57 -18.39
N GLY A 89 0.30 15.42 -18.01
CA GLY A 89 0.20 14.98 -16.62
C GLY A 89 1.55 14.65 -15.98
N PHE A 90 2.49 14.07 -16.73
CA PHE A 90 3.78 13.60 -16.20
C PHE A 90 4.98 14.51 -16.53
N ALA A 91 4.86 15.41 -17.49
CA ALA A 91 5.99 16.25 -17.96
C ALA A 91 6.79 16.92 -16.82
N PRO A 92 6.18 17.44 -15.73
CA PRO A 92 6.93 18.07 -14.65
C PRO A 92 7.76 17.11 -13.79
N GLU A 93 7.47 15.81 -13.85
CA GLU A 93 8.03 14.78 -12.95
C GLU A 93 8.95 13.79 -13.67
N VAL A 94 9.21 13.96 -14.97
CA VAL A 94 10.07 13.04 -15.73
C VAL A 94 11.54 13.33 -15.46
N ALA A 95 12.30 12.28 -15.16
CA ALA A 95 13.75 12.30 -15.18
C ALA A 95 14.26 11.95 -16.60
N TRP A 96 15.08 12.82 -17.17
CA TRP A 96 15.57 12.68 -18.54
C TRP A 96 17.02 12.20 -18.61
N VAL A 97 17.28 11.20 -19.41
CA VAL A 97 18.62 10.75 -19.80
C VAL A 97 18.97 11.38 -21.15
N THR A 98 20.03 12.18 -21.17
CA THR A 98 20.48 12.95 -22.34
C THR A 98 21.81 12.44 -22.91
N GLN A 99 22.52 11.59 -22.20
CA GLN A 99 23.80 11.02 -22.59
C GLN A 99 23.82 9.51 -22.39
N GLY A 100 24.45 8.79 -23.32
CA GLY A 100 24.78 7.39 -23.22
C GLY A 100 26.32 7.21 -23.28
N GLY A 101 26.91 6.80 -22.15
CA GLY A 101 28.36 6.86 -22.00
C GLY A 101 28.85 8.32 -22.03
N LEU A 102 29.70 8.68 -23.00
CA LEU A 102 30.23 10.03 -23.18
C LEU A 102 29.53 10.79 -24.33
N GLU A 103 28.61 10.15 -25.03
CA GLU A 103 27.94 10.73 -26.21
C GLU A 103 26.57 11.28 -25.85
N THR A 104 26.22 12.43 -26.43
CA THR A 104 24.88 12.99 -26.36
C THR A 104 23.94 12.14 -27.22
N LEU A 105 22.81 11.73 -26.66
CA LEU A 105 21.78 10.99 -27.38
C LEU A 105 21.12 11.86 -28.45
N GLN A 106 20.78 11.28 -29.58
CA GLN A 106 20.03 11.97 -30.65
C GLN A 106 18.61 12.31 -30.18
N GLU A 107 18.03 11.45 -29.36
CA GLU A 107 16.74 11.62 -28.70
C GLU A 107 16.92 11.36 -27.20
N ARG A 108 16.39 12.22 -26.36
CA ARG A 108 16.42 12.01 -24.91
C ARG A 108 15.45 10.89 -24.51
N LEU A 109 15.81 10.19 -23.44
CA LEU A 109 15.03 9.08 -22.90
C LEU A 109 14.46 9.46 -21.55
N ALA A 110 13.17 9.19 -21.34
CA ALA A 110 12.57 9.27 -20.02
C ALA A 110 12.93 8.03 -19.20
N VAL A 111 13.34 8.21 -17.95
CA VAL A 111 13.27 7.12 -16.97
C VAL A 111 11.79 6.93 -16.65
N ARG A 112 11.26 5.73 -16.89
CA ARG A 112 9.80 5.46 -16.80
C ARG A 112 9.16 6.02 -15.53
N PRO A 113 8.20 6.96 -15.63
CA PRO A 113 7.35 7.38 -14.51
C PRO A 113 6.14 6.44 -14.32
N THR A 114 5.79 5.75 -15.39
CA THR A 114 4.77 4.71 -15.57
C THR A 114 4.97 4.11 -16.96
N SER A 115 4.35 2.99 -17.30
CA SER A 115 4.70 2.24 -18.50
C SER A 115 3.58 2.08 -19.54
N GLU A 116 2.48 2.85 -19.46
CA GLU A 116 1.36 2.76 -20.41
C GLU A 116 1.84 2.76 -21.86
N THR A 117 2.71 3.70 -22.21
CA THR A 117 3.19 3.86 -23.60
C THR A 117 4.02 2.67 -24.10
N LEU A 118 4.81 2.04 -23.21
CA LEU A 118 5.57 0.83 -23.54
C LEU A 118 4.64 -0.39 -23.75
N PHE A 119 3.63 -0.53 -22.89
CA PHE A 119 2.64 -1.59 -23.04
C PHE A 119 1.80 -1.39 -24.29
N CYS A 120 1.41 -0.16 -24.62
CA CYS A 120 0.71 0.16 -25.86
C CYS A 120 1.55 -0.17 -27.09
N GLU A 121 2.87 0.10 -27.08
CA GLU A 121 3.76 -0.32 -28.15
C GLU A 121 3.82 -1.85 -28.29
N LEU A 122 3.87 -2.60 -27.19
CA LEU A 122 3.83 -4.05 -27.21
C LEU A 122 2.48 -4.56 -27.75
N PHE A 123 1.37 -4.04 -27.26
CA PHE A 123 0.04 -4.46 -27.66
C PHE A 123 -0.22 -4.17 -29.15
N SER A 124 0.24 -3.03 -29.69
CA SER A 124 0.08 -2.69 -31.10
C SER A 124 0.79 -3.70 -32.04
N LYS A 125 1.83 -4.37 -31.54
CA LYS A 125 2.59 -5.39 -32.29
C LYS A 125 2.03 -6.81 -32.12
N THR A 126 1.34 -7.09 -31.01
CA THR A 126 0.98 -8.46 -30.61
C THR A 126 -0.51 -8.75 -30.63
N VAL A 127 -1.38 -7.74 -30.81
CA VAL A 127 -2.82 -7.90 -30.95
C VAL A 127 -3.20 -7.69 -32.42
N GLN A 128 -3.77 -8.72 -33.05
CA GLN A 128 -4.20 -8.69 -34.46
C GLN A 128 -5.63 -9.22 -34.62
N SER A 129 -6.05 -10.15 -33.80
CA SER A 129 -7.36 -10.80 -33.89
C SER A 129 -8.01 -10.93 -32.51
N HIS A 130 -9.35 -11.16 -32.49
CA HIS A 130 -10.09 -11.42 -31.28
C HIS A 130 -9.54 -12.60 -30.45
N ARG A 131 -8.75 -13.50 -31.06
CA ARG A 131 -8.13 -14.65 -30.39
C ARG A 131 -6.92 -14.27 -29.54
N ASP A 132 -6.36 -13.08 -29.76
CA ASP A 132 -5.22 -12.56 -29.01
C ASP A 132 -5.66 -11.89 -27.71
N LEU A 133 -6.99 -11.68 -27.51
CA LEU A 133 -7.58 -10.95 -26.39
C LEU A 133 -8.27 -11.90 -25.40
N PRO A 134 -8.34 -11.53 -24.11
CA PRO A 134 -7.65 -10.38 -23.52
C PRO A 134 -6.15 -10.65 -23.30
N LYS A 135 -5.34 -9.58 -23.26
CA LYS A 135 -3.98 -9.63 -22.71
C LYS A 135 -3.97 -8.97 -21.36
N VAL A 136 -3.45 -9.68 -20.36
CA VAL A 136 -3.51 -9.25 -18.96
C VAL A 136 -2.11 -9.40 -18.36
N TYR A 137 -1.35 -8.30 -18.42
CA TYR A 137 0.04 -8.31 -17.99
C TYR A 137 0.27 -7.46 -16.75
N ASN A 138 1.26 -7.84 -15.99
CA ASN A 138 1.75 -7.13 -14.81
C ASN A 138 3.27 -7.09 -14.81
N GLN A 139 3.85 -6.04 -14.25
CA GLN A 139 5.27 -6.03 -13.91
C GLN A 139 5.51 -5.51 -12.50
N TRP A 140 6.49 -6.10 -11.84
CA TRP A 140 7.06 -5.65 -10.59
C TRP A 140 8.35 -4.90 -10.91
N CYS A 141 8.42 -3.61 -10.61
CA CYS A 141 9.55 -2.78 -11.00
C CYS A 141 9.70 -1.53 -10.14
N SER A 142 10.73 -0.74 -10.40
CA SER A 142 10.83 0.64 -9.93
C SER A 142 10.38 1.62 -11.01
N VAL A 143 9.91 2.79 -10.58
CA VAL A 143 9.65 3.96 -11.42
C VAL A 143 10.22 5.20 -10.78
N VAL A 144 10.44 6.24 -11.59
CA VAL A 144 10.98 7.52 -11.13
C VAL A 144 10.00 8.64 -11.45
N ARG A 145 9.57 9.35 -10.40
CA ARG A 145 8.79 10.59 -10.47
C ARG A 145 9.53 11.66 -9.70
N TRP A 146 10.03 12.68 -10.39
CA TRP A 146 10.92 13.68 -9.81
C TRP A 146 10.19 14.65 -8.89
N GLU A 147 9.83 14.16 -7.71
CA GLU A 147 9.03 14.85 -6.72
C GLU A 147 9.79 15.97 -6.01
N LYS A 148 9.16 17.13 -5.86
CA LYS A 148 9.73 18.28 -5.13
C LYS A 148 9.82 18.03 -3.63
N THR A 149 8.78 17.41 -3.08
CA THR A 149 8.67 17.09 -1.65
C THR A 149 8.54 15.58 -1.49
N THR A 150 9.41 15.00 -0.70
CA THR A 150 9.47 13.54 -0.50
C THR A 150 9.23 13.16 0.96
N ARG A 151 8.61 12.00 1.17
CA ARG A 151 8.41 11.38 2.47
C ARG A 151 8.54 9.86 2.30
N PRO A 152 9.37 9.19 3.10
CA PRO A 152 9.64 7.74 2.96
C PRO A 152 8.35 6.92 2.81
N PHE A 153 8.31 5.98 1.88
CA PHE A 153 7.18 5.15 1.45
C PHE A 153 5.98 5.90 0.86
N LEU A 154 5.64 7.08 1.33
CA LEU A 154 4.43 7.79 0.94
C LEU A 154 4.59 8.55 -0.38
N ARG A 155 5.75 9.21 -0.55
CA ARG A 155 6.10 9.99 -1.73
C ARG A 155 7.62 10.01 -1.89
N SER A 156 8.13 9.24 -2.83
CA SER A 156 9.57 9.12 -3.12
C SER A 156 9.83 9.41 -4.58
N SER A 157 11.03 9.89 -4.92
CA SER A 157 11.41 10.11 -6.32
C SER A 157 11.59 8.81 -7.07
N GLU A 158 12.15 7.80 -6.42
CA GLU A 158 12.15 6.41 -6.90
C GLU A 158 11.37 5.55 -5.91
N PHE A 159 10.50 4.68 -6.40
CA PHE A 159 9.76 3.73 -5.56
C PHE A 159 9.51 2.42 -6.28
N LEU A 160 9.34 1.37 -5.50
CA LEU A 160 8.95 0.05 -5.98
C LEU A 160 7.44 -0.03 -6.05
N TRP A 161 6.95 -0.66 -7.09
CA TRP A 161 5.53 -0.89 -7.29
C TRP A 161 5.25 -2.12 -8.15
N GLN A 162 3.99 -2.41 -8.34
CA GLN A 162 3.50 -3.20 -9.46
C GLN A 162 2.60 -2.31 -10.32
N GLU A 163 2.65 -2.53 -11.60
CA GLU A 163 1.72 -1.96 -12.57
C GLU A 163 1.20 -3.05 -13.49
N GLY A 164 -0.12 -3.18 -13.54
CA GLY A 164 -0.79 -4.05 -14.48
C GLY A 164 -1.35 -3.24 -15.65
N HIS A 165 -1.27 -3.83 -16.83
CA HIS A 165 -1.77 -3.24 -18.06
C HIS A 165 -2.47 -4.31 -18.88
N THR A 166 -3.68 -4.01 -19.35
CA THR A 166 -4.51 -5.00 -20.02
C THR A 166 -5.21 -4.40 -21.23
N VAL A 167 -5.50 -5.22 -22.23
CA VAL A 167 -6.34 -4.86 -23.36
C VAL A 167 -7.42 -5.91 -23.58
N HIS A 168 -8.63 -5.44 -23.85
CA HIS A 168 -9.86 -6.21 -23.99
C HIS A 168 -10.57 -5.90 -25.29
N ALA A 169 -11.46 -6.82 -25.71
CA ALA A 169 -12.25 -6.64 -26.91
C ALA A 169 -13.37 -5.60 -26.73
N THR A 170 -13.97 -5.53 -25.53
CA THR A 170 -15.12 -4.66 -25.30
C THR A 170 -14.92 -3.74 -24.08
N ALA A 171 -15.68 -2.66 -24.04
CA ALA A 171 -15.69 -1.72 -22.93
C ALA A 171 -16.16 -2.40 -21.63
N GLU A 172 -17.13 -3.32 -21.71
CA GLU A 172 -17.67 -4.05 -20.57
C GLU A 172 -16.63 -4.98 -19.97
N GLU A 173 -15.83 -5.67 -20.80
CA GLU A 173 -14.71 -6.51 -20.34
C GLU A 173 -13.63 -5.68 -19.63
N ALA A 174 -13.31 -4.51 -20.19
CA ALA A 174 -12.34 -3.59 -19.59
C ALA A 174 -12.83 -3.06 -18.24
N GLU A 175 -14.10 -2.63 -18.17
CA GLU A 175 -14.70 -2.15 -16.92
C GLU A 175 -14.73 -3.26 -15.84
N ALA A 176 -15.15 -4.47 -16.21
CA ALA A 176 -15.17 -5.61 -15.31
C ALA A 176 -13.77 -5.91 -14.75
N ARG A 177 -12.73 -5.85 -15.59
CA ARG A 177 -11.34 -6.04 -15.16
C ARG A 177 -10.88 -4.92 -14.24
N THR A 178 -11.21 -3.67 -14.55
CA THR A 178 -10.86 -2.51 -13.72
C THR A 178 -11.40 -2.66 -12.31
N VAL A 179 -12.67 -3.02 -12.17
CA VAL A 179 -13.34 -3.22 -10.87
C VAL A 179 -12.79 -4.47 -10.15
N GLN A 180 -12.53 -5.57 -10.89
CA GLN A 180 -11.96 -6.79 -10.32
C GLN A 180 -10.61 -6.52 -9.66
N MET A 181 -9.71 -5.78 -10.31
CA MET A 181 -8.39 -5.51 -9.77
C MET A 181 -8.44 -4.60 -8.55
N LEU A 182 -9.36 -3.62 -8.54
CA LEU A 182 -9.60 -2.81 -7.35
C LEU A 182 -10.06 -3.65 -6.15
N ASN A 183 -10.98 -4.59 -6.37
CA ASN A 183 -11.45 -5.49 -5.32
C ASN A 183 -10.32 -6.39 -4.81
N ILE A 184 -9.46 -6.91 -5.68
CA ILE A 184 -8.28 -7.70 -5.26
C ILE A 184 -7.38 -6.86 -4.35
N TYR A 185 -7.15 -5.58 -4.66
CA TYR A 185 -6.37 -4.70 -3.78
C TYR A 185 -7.01 -4.52 -2.41
N ALA A 186 -8.31 -4.26 -2.38
CA ALA A 186 -9.03 -4.10 -1.12
C ALA A 186 -9.01 -5.39 -0.28
N ASP A 187 -9.29 -6.53 -0.90
CA ASP A 187 -9.27 -7.85 -0.25
C ASP A 187 -7.86 -8.20 0.25
N PHE A 188 -6.84 -7.90 -0.53
CA PHE A 188 -5.44 -8.06 -0.11
C PHE A 188 -5.12 -7.21 1.13
N CYS A 189 -5.50 -5.93 1.11
CA CYS A 189 -5.24 -5.03 2.23
C CYS A 189 -5.95 -5.49 3.50
N GLU A 190 -7.20 -5.93 3.43
CA GLU A 190 -7.90 -6.48 4.60
C GLU A 190 -7.28 -7.80 5.08
N LYS A 191 -7.08 -8.74 4.18
CA LYS A 191 -6.63 -10.09 4.51
C LYS A 191 -5.19 -10.16 5.03
N TYR A 192 -4.28 -9.42 4.39
CA TYR A 192 -2.84 -9.52 4.67
C TYR A 192 -2.30 -8.33 5.46
N LEU A 193 -2.80 -7.13 5.21
CA LEU A 193 -2.33 -5.93 5.89
C LEU A 193 -3.20 -5.56 7.10
N ALA A 194 -4.34 -6.23 7.31
CA ALA A 194 -5.33 -5.91 8.34
C ALA A 194 -5.82 -4.44 8.26
N ILE A 195 -5.96 -3.89 7.06
CA ILE A 195 -6.36 -2.50 6.82
C ILE A 195 -7.67 -2.48 6.01
N PRO A 196 -8.77 -1.97 6.58
CA PRO A 196 -10.01 -1.77 5.85
C PRO A 196 -9.87 -0.61 4.87
N MET A 197 -10.51 -0.72 3.71
CA MET A 197 -10.43 0.25 2.63
C MET A 197 -11.79 0.80 2.26
N VAL A 198 -11.88 2.13 2.08
CA VAL A 198 -12.99 2.77 1.40
C VAL A 198 -12.75 2.68 -0.10
N LYS A 199 -13.69 2.09 -0.84
CA LYS A 199 -13.60 1.89 -2.30
C LYS A 199 -14.56 2.81 -3.04
N GLY A 200 -14.12 3.37 -4.16
CA GLY A 200 -15.03 4.14 -5.00
C GLY A 200 -14.37 4.70 -6.24
N ARG A 201 -15.19 5.40 -7.03
CA ARG A 201 -14.77 6.11 -8.23
C ARG A 201 -14.30 7.51 -7.86
N LYS A 202 -13.20 7.96 -8.44
CA LYS A 202 -12.73 9.35 -8.34
C LYS A 202 -13.63 10.29 -9.14
N THR A 203 -13.65 11.56 -8.72
CA THR A 203 -14.26 12.63 -9.52
C THR A 203 -13.47 12.84 -10.82
N ASP A 204 -14.07 13.48 -11.80
CA ASP A 204 -13.39 13.73 -13.09
C ASP A 204 -12.16 14.61 -12.94
N LYS A 205 -12.13 15.46 -11.92
CA LYS A 205 -10.97 16.28 -11.56
C LYS A 205 -9.80 15.48 -11.00
N GLU A 206 -10.08 14.47 -10.20
CA GLU A 206 -9.07 13.68 -9.47
C GLU A 206 -8.70 12.37 -10.19
N LYS A 207 -9.30 12.11 -11.38
CA LYS A 207 -8.98 10.92 -12.17
C LYS A 207 -7.57 11.00 -12.77
N PHE A 208 -7.01 9.86 -13.08
CA PHE A 208 -5.71 9.75 -13.75
C PHE A 208 -5.76 10.35 -15.17
N ALA A 209 -4.68 11.03 -15.56
CA ALA A 209 -4.59 11.68 -16.87
C ALA A 209 -4.72 10.66 -18.02
N GLY A 210 -5.65 10.90 -18.94
CA GLY A 210 -5.97 10.00 -20.05
C GLY A 210 -7.00 8.91 -19.72
N ALA A 211 -7.39 8.73 -18.46
CA ALA A 211 -8.40 7.74 -18.08
C ALA A 211 -9.83 8.27 -18.27
N GLU A 212 -10.74 7.39 -18.73
CA GLU A 212 -12.19 7.65 -18.70
C GLU A 212 -12.75 7.54 -17.28
N ALA A 213 -12.25 6.57 -16.50
CA ALA A 213 -12.59 6.39 -15.10
C ALA A 213 -11.37 5.94 -14.28
N THR A 214 -11.27 6.46 -13.06
CA THR A 214 -10.29 6.01 -12.06
C THR A 214 -11.04 5.56 -10.81
N TYR A 215 -10.71 4.36 -10.36
CA TYR A 215 -11.18 3.80 -9.10
C TYR A 215 -10.03 3.75 -8.09
N THR A 216 -10.36 3.87 -6.82
CA THR A 216 -9.38 3.98 -5.73
C THR A 216 -9.77 3.16 -4.52
N ILE A 217 -8.77 2.73 -3.78
CA ILE A 217 -8.90 2.31 -2.39
C ILE A 217 -8.23 3.35 -1.49
N GLU A 218 -8.96 3.79 -0.48
CA GLU A 218 -8.53 4.83 0.46
C GLU A 218 -8.47 4.26 1.86
N ALA A 219 -7.32 4.37 2.52
CA ALA A 219 -7.15 4.00 3.91
C ALA A 219 -7.20 5.25 4.80
N LEU A 220 -7.57 5.07 6.06
CA LEU A 220 -7.52 6.12 7.07
C LEU A 220 -6.34 5.90 8.01
N MET A 221 -5.45 6.87 8.10
CA MET A 221 -4.27 6.82 8.95
C MET A 221 -4.61 7.24 10.39
N HIS A 222 -3.75 6.90 11.34
CA HIS A 222 -3.98 7.17 12.77
C HIS A 222 -4.18 8.67 13.08
N ASP A 223 -3.57 9.55 12.32
CA ASP A 223 -3.77 11.01 12.43
C ASP A 223 -5.05 11.52 11.73
N GLY A 224 -5.89 10.62 11.25
CA GLY A 224 -7.16 10.92 10.59
C GLY A 224 -7.04 11.45 9.17
N LYS A 225 -5.87 11.35 8.53
CA LYS A 225 -5.72 11.68 7.11
C LYS A 225 -5.94 10.45 6.23
N ALA A 226 -6.52 10.71 5.06
CA ALA A 226 -6.69 9.70 4.03
C ALA A 226 -5.38 9.40 3.30
N LEU A 227 -5.17 8.12 2.96
CA LEU A 227 -4.08 7.68 2.11
C LEU A 227 -4.65 6.88 0.94
N GLN A 228 -4.48 7.42 -0.28
CA GLN A 228 -4.71 6.66 -1.51
C GLN A 228 -3.74 5.49 -1.56
N SER A 229 -4.25 4.28 -1.44
CA SER A 229 -3.44 3.07 -1.25
C SER A 229 -3.29 2.23 -2.52
N GLY A 230 -4.17 2.42 -3.50
CA GLY A 230 -4.11 1.77 -4.80
C GLY A 230 -5.14 2.33 -5.74
N THR A 231 -4.92 2.20 -7.05
CA THR A 231 -5.81 2.68 -8.11
C THR A 231 -5.97 1.66 -9.21
N SER A 232 -7.10 1.72 -9.87
CA SER A 232 -7.41 0.97 -11.09
C SER A 232 -8.10 1.90 -12.08
N HIS A 233 -7.60 1.92 -13.31
CA HIS A 233 -7.99 2.88 -14.35
C HIS A 233 -8.61 2.17 -15.54
N ASN A 234 -9.71 2.69 -16.03
CA ASN A 234 -10.28 2.35 -17.32
C ASN A 234 -9.91 3.48 -18.29
N PHE A 235 -9.14 3.17 -19.33
CA PHE A 235 -8.74 4.14 -20.36
C PHE A 235 -9.68 4.15 -21.58
N GLY A 236 -10.67 3.25 -21.59
CA GLY A 236 -11.50 3.09 -22.79
C GLY A 236 -10.66 2.76 -24.03
N ASP A 237 -10.96 3.39 -25.15
CA ASP A 237 -10.24 3.20 -26.41
C ASP A 237 -9.28 4.34 -26.77
N GLY A 238 -9.03 5.29 -25.88
CA GLY A 238 -8.19 6.47 -26.11
C GLY A 238 -6.74 6.11 -26.45
N PHE A 239 -6.04 5.41 -25.56
CA PHE A 239 -4.68 4.90 -25.82
C PHE A 239 -4.65 3.93 -26.99
N PRO A 240 -5.55 2.93 -27.11
CA PRO A 240 -5.64 2.09 -28.29
C PRO A 240 -5.76 2.86 -29.61
N LYS A 241 -6.53 3.94 -29.68
CA LYS A 241 -6.61 4.79 -30.87
C LYS A 241 -5.28 5.51 -31.16
N ALA A 242 -4.67 6.10 -30.14
CA ALA A 242 -3.40 6.81 -30.27
C ALA A 242 -2.24 5.91 -30.74
N PHE A 243 -2.23 4.64 -30.32
CA PHE A 243 -1.17 3.67 -30.62
C PHE A 243 -1.51 2.67 -31.73
N GLY A 244 -2.75 2.73 -32.29
CA GLY A 244 -3.19 1.80 -33.33
C GLY A 244 -3.38 0.37 -32.83
N ILE A 245 -3.84 0.17 -31.59
CA ILE A 245 -4.09 -1.15 -31.02
C ILE A 245 -5.46 -1.63 -31.50
N GLN A 246 -5.46 -2.43 -32.58
CA GLN A 246 -6.66 -2.90 -33.24
C GLN A 246 -6.64 -4.42 -33.38
N TYR A 247 -7.83 -5.01 -33.46
CA TYR A 247 -8.02 -6.43 -33.72
C TYR A 247 -9.11 -6.67 -34.75
N THR A 248 -9.01 -7.76 -35.48
CA THR A 248 -10.07 -8.24 -36.34
C THR A 248 -11.05 -9.07 -35.54
N ASP A 249 -12.32 -8.63 -35.48
CA ASP A 249 -13.39 -9.32 -34.77
C ASP A 249 -13.89 -10.59 -35.51
N LYS A 250 -14.87 -11.27 -34.93
CA LYS A 250 -15.46 -12.50 -35.51
C LYS A 250 -16.17 -12.28 -36.82
N ASP A 251 -16.59 -11.06 -37.13
CA ASP A 251 -17.25 -10.65 -38.34
C ASP A 251 -16.27 -10.08 -39.40
N ASN A 252 -14.96 -10.25 -39.17
CA ASN A 252 -13.87 -9.71 -40.01
C ASN A 252 -13.86 -8.17 -40.08
N LYS A 253 -14.35 -7.49 -39.04
CA LYS A 253 -14.28 -6.04 -38.93
C LYS A 253 -13.11 -5.64 -38.00
N LEU A 254 -12.46 -4.55 -38.35
CA LEU A 254 -11.39 -3.98 -37.57
C LEU A 254 -12.00 -3.15 -36.41
N GLN A 255 -11.61 -3.44 -35.18
CA GLN A 255 -12.06 -2.79 -33.97
C GLN A 255 -10.87 -2.29 -33.16
N TYR A 256 -11.06 -1.19 -32.38
CA TYR A 256 -10.10 -0.79 -31.38
C TYR A 256 -10.30 -1.58 -30.09
N CYS A 257 -9.20 -1.88 -29.40
CA CYS A 257 -9.25 -2.47 -28.07
C CYS A 257 -9.70 -1.44 -27.00
N HIS A 258 -10.01 -1.96 -25.83
CA HIS A 258 -10.24 -1.18 -24.60
C HIS A 258 -9.14 -1.51 -23.58
N GLU A 259 -8.54 -0.49 -22.97
CA GLU A 259 -7.36 -0.62 -22.12
C GLU A 259 -7.66 -0.33 -20.66
N THR A 260 -6.98 -1.05 -19.76
CA THR A 260 -6.96 -0.77 -18.33
C THR A 260 -5.56 -0.75 -17.79
N SER A 261 -5.33 -0.01 -16.70
CA SER A 261 -4.14 -0.16 -15.87
C SER A 261 -4.49 -0.10 -14.38
N TRP A 262 -3.65 -0.70 -13.55
CA TRP A 262 -3.87 -0.78 -12.12
C TRP A 262 -2.54 -0.94 -11.38
N GLY A 263 -2.43 -0.30 -10.20
CA GLY A 263 -1.17 -0.27 -9.47
C GLY A 263 -1.28 -0.03 -7.98
N VAL A 264 -0.35 -0.67 -7.25
CA VAL A 264 -0.02 -0.39 -5.86
C VAL A 264 1.50 -0.32 -5.69
N SER A 265 1.95 0.41 -4.69
CA SER A 265 3.37 0.66 -4.45
C SER A 265 3.75 0.33 -3.01
N THR A 266 5.02 0.52 -2.70
CA THR A 266 5.55 0.48 -1.34
C THR A 266 4.89 1.49 -0.38
N ARG A 267 3.99 2.35 -0.87
CA ARG A 267 3.09 3.17 -0.04
C ARG A 267 2.26 2.33 0.93
N LEU A 268 1.94 1.08 0.57
CA LEU A 268 1.26 0.13 1.46
C LEU A 268 2.04 -0.14 2.76
N ILE A 269 3.37 -0.09 2.72
CA ILE A 269 4.20 -0.21 3.92
C ILE A 269 4.00 1.01 4.83
N GLY A 270 3.93 2.21 4.23
CA GLY A 270 3.57 3.42 4.96
C GLY A 270 2.20 3.34 5.63
N ALA A 271 1.22 2.76 4.93
CA ALA A 271 -0.11 2.51 5.50
C ALA A 271 -0.06 1.55 6.71
N ILE A 272 0.68 0.44 6.61
CA ILE A 272 0.85 -0.51 7.73
C ILE A 272 1.42 0.20 8.96
N ILE A 273 2.47 1.01 8.78
CA ILE A 273 3.09 1.76 9.87
C ILE A 273 2.08 2.70 10.53
N MET A 274 1.38 3.52 9.74
CA MET A 274 0.50 4.56 10.25
C MET A 274 -0.84 4.05 10.78
N VAL A 275 -1.27 2.84 10.42
CA VAL A 275 -2.49 2.21 10.93
C VAL A 275 -2.21 1.41 12.19
N HIS A 276 -1.11 0.68 12.25
CA HIS A 276 -0.88 -0.32 13.30
C HIS A 276 0.23 0.03 14.28
N GLY A 277 1.22 0.84 13.87
CA GLY A 277 2.35 1.21 14.72
C GLY A 277 1.95 1.86 16.03
N ASP A 278 2.82 1.78 17.02
CA ASP A 278 2.67 2.41 18.33
C ASP A 278 3.95 3.15 18.76
N ASP A 279 3.98 3.73 19.95
CA ASP A 279 5.13 4.45 20.47
C ASP A 279 6.37 3.56 20.73
N SER A 280 6.21 2.24 20.70
CA SER A 280 7.33 1.28 20.75
C SER A 280 7.87 0.91 19.37
N GLY A 281 7.24 1.35 18.28
CA GLY A 281 7.70 1.12 16.91
C GLY A 281 6.69 0.38 16.03
N LEU A 282 7.18 -0.55 15.21
CA LEU A 282 6.35 -1.32 14.28
C LEU A 282 5.41 -2.30 15.00
N VAL A 283 4.20 -2.43 14.49
CA VAL A 283 3.27 -3.53 14.78
C VAL A 283 2.83 -4.10 13.43
N LEU A 284 3.38 -5.25 13.07
CA LEU A 284 3.15 -5.84 11.75
C LEU A 284 2.09 -6.95 11.83
N PRO A 285 1.09 -6.92 10.94
CA PRO A 285 0.16 -8.05 10.81
C PRO A 285 0.92 -9.36 10.57
N PRO A 286 0.61 -10.44 11.28
CA PRO A 286 1.37 -11.70 11.19
C PRO A 286 1.50 -12.27 9.78
N LYS A 287 0.49 -12.08 8.92
CA LYS A 287 0.52 -12.59 7.54
C LYS A 287 1.57 -11.90 6.67
N ILE A 288 1.94 -10.66 6.99
CA ILE A 288 2.91 -9.87 6.23
C ILE A 288 4.27 -9.69 6.92
N ALA A 289 4.35 -9.91 8.22
CA ALA A 289 5.57 -9.73 9.01
C ALA A 289 6.72 -10.60 8.48
N PRO A 290 7.92 -10.05 8.23
CA PRO A 290 9.09 -10.85 7.82
C PRO A 290 9.48 -11.91 8.85
N THR A 291 9.31 -11.60 10.12
CA THR A 291 9.52 -12.51 11.26
C THR A 291 8.23 -12.54 12.07
N GLN A 292 7.63 -13.73 12.19
CA GLN A 292 6.43 -13.93 13.00
C GLN A 292 6.76 -14.22 14.45
N VAL A 293 7.92 -14.85 14.67
CA VAL A 293 8.32 -15.34 16.00
C VAL A 293 9.78 -15.05 16.24
N MET A 294 10.08 -14.44 17.40
CA MET A 294 11.43 -14.35 17.94
C MET A 294 11.55 -15.25 19.16
N VAL A 295 12.35 -16.30 19.09
CA VAL A 295 12.70 -17.10 20.27
C VAL A 295 13.77 -16.36 21.08
N ILE A 296 13.49 -16.14 22.36
CA ILE A 296 14.39 -15.42 23.28
C ILE A 296 14.73 -16.33 24.47
N PRO A 297 15.95 -16.90 24.48
CA PRO A 297 16.41 -17.68 25.62
C PRO A 297 16.66 -16.78 26.83
N ILE A 298 16.07 -17.12 27.96
CA ILE A 298 16.22 -16.41 29.25
C ILE A 298 17.26 -17.15 30.10
N GLN A 299 18.26 -16.42 30.60
CA GLN A 299 19.41 -17.01 31.28
C GLN A 299 20.12 -18.07 30.40
N GLN A 300 20.40 -17.69 29.15
CA GLN A 300 20.96 -18.59 28.13
C GLN A 300 22.34 -19.20 28.49
N GLN A 301 23.02 -18.61 29.47
CA GLN A 301 24.29 -19.12 29.99
C GLN A 301 24.13 -20.37 30.88
N LYS A 302 22.91 -20.70 31.31
CA LYS A 302 22.63 -21.93 32.05
C LYS A 302 22.59 -23.11 31.11
N ASP A 303 23.08 -24.25 31.62
CA ASP A 303 23.20 -25.49 30.87
C ASP A 303 21.85 -25.92 30.25
N GLY A 304 21.90 -26.32 28.97
CA GLY A 304 20.74 -26.82 28.21
C GLY A 304 19.73 -25.76 27.73
N VAL A 305 19.80 -24.49 28.19
CA VAL A 305 18.81 -23.46 27.80
C VAL A 305 18.96 -23.07 26.34
N LEU A 306 20.18 -22.83 25.90
CA LEU A 306 20.43 -22.41 24.52
C LEU A 306 20.10 -23.52 23.52
N ASP A 307 20.48 -24.76 23.81
CA ASP A 307 20.18 -25.93 22.97
C ASP A 307 18.64 -26.08 22.81
N LYS A 308 17.91 -26.00 23.91
CA LYS A 308 16.46 -26.11 23.89
C LYS A 308 15.80 -24.98 23.11
N ALA A 309 16.34 -23.76 23.17
CA ALA A 309 15.85 -22.62 22.40
C ALA A 309 16.10 -22.80 20.89
N TYR A 310 17.24 -23.37 20.48
CA TYR A 310 17.50 -23.73 19.09
C TYR A 310 16.59 -24.86 18.61
N ASP A 311 16.39 -25.91 19.39
CA ASP A 311 15.46 -27.01 19.08
C ASP A 311 14.05 -26.48 18.85
N LEU A 312 13.59 -25.56 19.72
CA LEU A 312 12.28 -24.91 19.59
C LEU A 312 12.20 -24.06 18.33
N LYS A 313 13.23 -23.24 18.06
CA LYS A 313 13.32 -22.44 16.82
C LYS A 313 13.25 -23.34 15.58
N ASP A 314 13.99 -24.44 15.55
CA ASP A 314 14.02 -25.36 14.40
C ASP A 314 12.69 -26.11 14.23
N LYS A 315 12.04 -26.51 15.34
CA LYS A 315 10.68 -27.08 15.32
C LYS A 315 9.69 -26.12 14.68
N LEU A 316 9.64 -24.88 15.15
CA LEU A 316 8.69 -23.85 14.71
C LEU A 316 8.98 -23.34 13.28
N SER A 317 10.23 -23.36 12.82
CA SER A 317 10.65 -22.87 11.50
C SER A 317 10.07 -23.69 10.33
N LYS A 318 9.47 -24.86 10.60
CA LYS A 318 8.80 -25.67 9.59
C LYS A 318 7.48 -25.02 9.11
N ASP A 319 6.82 -24.30 10.01
CA ASP A 319 5.48 -23.74 9.76
C ASP A 319 5.46 -22.21 9.78
N PHE A 320 6.43 -21.57 10.45
CA PHE A 320 6.47 -20.14 10.71
C PHE A 320 7.81 -19.50 10.27
N ARG A 321 7.80 -18.19 10.10
CA ARG A 321 9.01 -17.37 9.91
C ARG A 321 9.60 -17.03 11.28
N VAL A 322 10.61 -17.81 11.69
CA VAL A 322 11.18 -17.79 13.05
C VAL A 322 12.61 -17.31 13.04
N LYS A 323 12.97 -16.48 14.00
CA LYS A 323 14.36 -16.13 14.35
C LYS A 323 14.61 -16.42 15.83
N ILE A 324 15.87 -16.46 16.22
CA ILE A 324 16.31 -16.56 17.61
C ILE A 324 17.22 -15.38 17.94
N ASP A 325 17.03 -14.76 19.10
CA ASP A 325 17.97 -13.78 19.65
C ASP A 325 18.82 -14.43 20.75
N ALA A 326 19.92 -15.05 20.34
CA ALA A 326 20.91 -15.64 21.21
C ALA A 326 22.09 -14.70 21.53
N THR A 327 21.93 -13.38 21.30
CA THR A 327 22.95 -12.38 21.65
C THR A 327 23.16 -12.32 23.17
N ASP A 328 24.26 -11.69 23.60
CA ASP A 328 24.63 -11.50 25.01
C ASP A 328 23.87 -10.31 25.67
N LYS A 329 22.94 -9.67 24.95
CA LYS A 329 22.15 -8.57 25.47
C LYS A 329 21.18 -9.00 26.57
N THR A 330 20.83 -8.07 27.43
CA THR A 330 19.85 -8.34 28.50
C THR A 330 18.45 -8.67 27.95
N PRO A 331 17.64 -9.47 28.64
CA PRO A 331 16.27 -9.77 28.22
C PRO A 331 15.45 -8.52 27.91
N GLY A 332 15.51 -7.49 28.74
CA GLY A 332 14.78 -6.23 28.52
C GLY A 332 15.22 -5.52 27.22
N TRP A 333 16.50 -5.58 26.85
CA TRP A 333 16.95 -5.05 25.57
C TRP A 333 16.41 -5.86 24.39
N LYS A 334 16.45 -7.19 24.47
CA LYS A 334 15.91 -8.09 23.44
C LYS A 334 14.41 -7.89 23.24
N PHE A 335 13.64 -7.68 24.32
CA PHE A 335 12.21 -7.40 24.25
C PHE A 335 11.94 -6.08 23.54
N ALA A 336 12.66 -5.01 23.92
CA ALA A 336 12.54 -3.72 23.25
C ALA A 336 12.94 -3.78 21.77
N ALA A 337 14.00 -4.50 21.42
CA ALA A 337 14.44 -4.68 20.05
C ALA A 337 13.36 -5.42 19.19
N GLN A 338 12.79 -6.48 19.74
CA GLN A 338 11.70 -7.22 19.09
C GLN A 338 10.46 -6.33 18.87
N GLU A 339 10.12 -5.50 19.85
CA GLU A 339 8.98 -4.57 19.75
C GLU A 339 9.21 -3.50 18.67
N VAL A 340 10.40 -2.88 18.63
CA VAL A 340 10.78 -1.89 17.61
C VAL A 340 10.68 -2.48 16.21
N GLN A 341 11.13 -3.73 16.02
CA GLN A 341 11.14 -4.43 14.73
C GLN A 341 9.74 -4.88 14.28
N GLY A 342 8.73 -4.83 15.15
CA GLY A 342 7.37 -5.24 14.83
C GLY A 342 7.19 -6.75 14.65
N ILE A 343 8.06 -7.55 15.26
CA ILE A 343 7.94 -9.02 15.23
C ILE A 343 6.66 -9.41 15.96
N SER A 344 5.79 -10.20 15.32
CA SER A 344 4.42 -10.44 15.76
C SER A 344 4.33 -11.07 17.15
N THR A 345 5.23 -12.00 17.45
CA THR A 345 5.30 -12.66 18.75
C THR A 345 6.74 -12.89 19.18
N ARG A 346 6.97 -12.94 20.48
CA ARG A 346 8.20 -13.53 21.01
C ARG A 346 7.88 -14.75 21.85
N ILE A 347 8.77 -15.70 21.89
CA ILE A 347 8.68 -16.86 22.78
C ILE A 347 9.84 -16.77 23.78
N GLU A 348 9.49 -16.59 25.05
CA GLU A 348 10.42 -16.58 26.16
C GLU A 348 10.56 -18.03 26.68
N ILE A 349 11.79 -18.53 26.79
CA ILE A 349 12.09 -19.86 27.31
C ILE A 349 13.33 -19.80 28.22
N GLY A 350 13.16 -20.21 29.47
CA GLY A 350 14.23 -20.24 30.49
C GLY A 350 14.26 -21.55 31.25
N PRO A 351 15.18 -21.71 32.25
CA PRO A 351 15.34 -22.94 32.98
C PRO A 351 14.05 -23.47 33.63
N LYS A 352 13.29 -22.57 34.25
CA LYS A 352 12.00 -22.93 34.89
C LYS A 352 10.93 -23.38 33.92
N ASP A 353 10.98 -22.84 32.70
CA ASP A 353 10.05 -23.21 31.63
C ASP A 353 10.39 -24.61 31.11
N ILE A 354 11.68 -24.88 30.91
CA ILE A 354 12.18 -26.17 30.46
C ILE A 354 11.83 -27.27 31.46
N GLU A 355 12.02 -27.03 32.76
CA GLU A 355 11.67 -27.96 33.83
C GLU A 355 10.18 -28.35 33.81
N LYS A 356 9.30 -27.41 33.40
CA LYS A 356 7.85 -27.59 33.33
C LYS A 356 7.35 -27.99 31.95
N ASN A 357 8.25 -28.27 31.00
CA ASN A 357 7.93 -28.52 29.60
C ASN A 357 7.00 -27.46 28.99
N GLN A 358 7.29 -26.16 29.21
CA GLN A 358 6.50 -25.04 28.75
C GLN A 358 7.36 -23.92 28.15
N CYS A 359 6.72 -22.93 27.52
CA CYS A 359 7.30 -21.64 27.15
C CYS A 359 6.22 -20.55 27.29
N VAL A 360 6.63 -19.29 27.09
CA VAL A 360 5.70 -18.14 27.16
C VAL A 360 5.66 -17.44 25.81
N ILE A 361 4.51 -17.44 25.15
CA ILE A 361 4.24 -16.65 23.95
C ILE A 361 3.81 -15.26 24.41
N VAL A 362 4.38 -14.20 23.83
CA VAL A 362 3.99 -12.81 24.11
C VAL A 362 3.62 -12.14 22.79
N ARG A 363 2.38 -11.63 22.70
CA ARG A 363 1.89 -10.88 21.54
C ARG A 363 2.53 -9.49 21.48
N ARG A 364 2.86 -9.02 20.27
CA ARG A 364 3.41 -7.67 20.06
C ARG A 364 2.35 -6.57 20.25
N ASP A 365 1.13 -6.80 19.79
CA ASP A 365 0.07 -5.81 19.74
C ASP A 365 -0.57 -5.51 21.11
N THR A 366 -0.79 -6.54 21.93
CA THR A 366 -1.44 -6.43 23.26
C THR A 366 -0.48 -6.62 24.43
N ARG A 367 0.71 -7.16 24.18
CA ARG A 367 1.69 -7.60 25.20
C ARG A 367 1.15 -8.71 26.13
N GLU A 368 0.07 -9.36 25.74
CA GLU A 368 -0.48 -10.52 26.44
C GLU A 368 0.55 -11.64 26.51
N LYS A 369 0.64 -12.27 27.68
CA LYS A 369 1.52 -13.41 27.96
C LYS A 369 0.70 -14.69 28.06
N ILE A 370 1.03 -15.67 27.25
CA ILE A 370 0.33 -16.97 27.16
C ILE A 370 1.33 -18.07 27.47
N VAL A 371 1.14 -18.76 28.58
CA VAL A 371 1.93 -19.95 28.95
C VAL A 371 1.40 -21.14 28.16
N VAL A 372 2.29 -21.88 27.50
CA VAL A 372 1.91 -23.01 26.63
C VAL A 372 2.89 -24.17 26.80
N SER A 373 2.38 -25.40 26.73
CA SER A 373 3.21 -26.62 26.67
C SER A 373 4.07 -26.63 25.41
N LEU A 374 5.34 -27.08 25.52
CA LEU A 374 6.21 -27.26 24.35
C LEU A 374 5.67 -28.30 23.36
N ASP A 375 4.79 -29.21 23.82
CA ASP A 375 4.15 -30.20 22.95
C ASP A 375 3.07 -29.57 22.06
N GLU A 376 2.34 -28.57 22.56
CA GLU A 376 1.22 -27.90 21.88
C GLU A 376 1.59 -26.54 21.27
N VAL A 377 2.86 -26.13 21.35
CA VAL A 377 3.29 -24.76 20.99
C VAL A 377 2.99 -24.41 19.53
N ASN A 378 3.11 -25.35 18.58
CA ASN A 378 2.83 -25.10 17.17
C ASN A 378 1.35 -24.73 16.95
N GLU A 379 0.44 -25.51 17.50
CA GLU A 379 -1.01 -25.27 17.36
C GLU A 379 -1.41 -23.97 18.04
N LYS A 380 -0.91 -23.75 19.26
CA LYS A 380 -1.23 -22.52 20.01
C LYS A 380 -0.66 -21.29 19.36
N LEU A 381 0.55 -21.35 18.80
CA LEU A 381 1.15 -20.25 18.08
C LEU A 381 0.36 -19.90 16.81
N ALA A 382 -0.10 -20.91 16.06
CA ALA A 382 -0.94 -20.70 14.89
C ALA A 382 -2.25 -19.97 15.27
N GLU A 383 -2.91 -20.41 16.35
CA GLU A 383 -4.11 -19.77 16.89
C GLU A 383 -3.83 -18.31 17.30
N VAL A 384 -2.74 -18.07 18.02
CA VAL A 384 -2.36 -16.72 18.48
C VAL A 384 -2.09 -15.78 17.32
N LEU A 385 -1.37 -16.23 16.28
CA LEU A 385 -1.07 -15.41 15.10
C LEU A 385 -2.34 -15.10 14.29
N GLU A 386 -3.26 -16.06 14.12
CA GLU A 386 -4.53 -15.81 13.42
C GLU A 386 -5.43 -14.88 14.23
N THR A 387 -5.52 -15.07 15.54
CA THR A 387 -6.26 -14.16 16.44
C THR A 387 -5.69 -12.75 16.39
N MET A 388 -4.36 -12.59 16.43
CA MET A 388 -3.72 -11.29 16.32
C MET A 388 -4.04 -10.61 14.98
N GLN A 389 -3.99 -11.35 13.86
CA GLN A 389 -4.34 -10.82 12.53
C GLN A 389 -5.78 -10.28 12.51
N ASN A 390 -6.72 -11.02 13.07
CA ASN A 390 -8.14 -10.65 13.11
C ASN A 390 -8.38 -9.47 14.08
N ASP A 391 -7.80 -9.48 15.26
CA ASP A 391 -7.92 -8.39 16.22
C ASP A 391 -7.39 -7.06 15.67
N MET A 392 -6.27 -7.10 14.95
CA MET A 392 -5.70 -5.92 14.29
C MET A 392 -6.66 -5.36 13.23
N LEU A 393 -7.29 -6.23 12.42
CA LEU A 393 -8.28 -5.81 11.42
C LEU A 393 -9.52 -5.21 12.09
N GLU A 394 -10.08 -5.85 13.10
CA GLU A 394 -11.28 -5.36 13.79
C GLU A 394 -11.01 -4.03 14.51
N LYS A 395 -9.82 -3.85 15.10
CA LYS A 395 -9.40 -2.57 15.68
C LYS A 395 -9.33 -1.48 14.61
N ALA A 396 -8.78 -1.77 13.43
CA ALA A 396 -8.70 -0.81 12.33
C ALA A 396 -10.09 -0.48 11.75
N LYS A 397 -10.99 -1.46 11.65
CA LYS A 397 -12.40 -1.25 11.24
C LYS A 397 -13.15 -0.37 12.23
N ALA A 398 -12.99 -0.61 13.51
CA ALA A 398 -13.62 0.19 14.57
C ALA A 398 -13.10 1.64 14.53
N PHE A 399 -11.79 1.82 14.32
CA PHE A 399 -11.19 3.15 14.16
C PHE A 399 -11.78 3.86 12.93
N LEU A 400 -11.81 3.23 11.76
CA LEU A 400 -12.40 3.79 10.54
C LEU A 400 -13.84 4.18 10.77
N ALA A 401 -14.67 3.30 11.31
CA ALA A 401 -16.09 3.56 11.55
C ALA A 401 -16.34 4.76 12.48
N SER A 402 -15.51 4.92 13.51
CA SER A 402 -15.61 6.04 14.46
C SER A 402 -15.12 7.39 13.90
N HIS A 403 -14.44 7.37 12.74
CA HIS A 403 -13.87 8.55 12.08
C HIS A 403 -14.53 8.87 10.73
N ILE A 404 -15.75 8.41 10.52
CA ILE A 404 -16.60 8.81 9.41
C ILE A 404 -17.73 9.66 9.96
N ASN A 405 -17.89 10.89 9.44
CA ASN A 405 -18.89 11.83 9.87
C ASN A 405 -19.72 12.30 8.67
N ASP A 406 -21.03 12.43 8.82
CA ASP A 406 -21.91 12.97 7.80
C ASP A 406 -22.02 14.50 7.95
N ALA A 407 -22.05 15.21 6.82
CA ALA A 407 -22.30 16.64 6.76
C ALA A 407 -23.45 16.93 5.79
N HIS A 408 -24.44 17.69 6.25
CA HIS A 408 -25.66 17.98 5.51
C HIS A 408 -25.68 19.41 4.94
N ASP A 409 -24.88 20.31 5.50
CA ASP A 409 -24.68 21.66 5.02
C ASP A 409 -23.20 22.09 5.11
N TYR A 410 -22.88 23.25 4.51
CA TYR A 410 -21.51 23.72 4.40
C TYR A 410 -20.87 24.18 5.72
N ASN A 411 -21.69 24.66 6.67
CA ASN A 411 -21.17 25.07 7.96
C ASN A 411 -20.83 23.85 8.81
N GLU A 412 -21.69 22.83 8.80
CA GLU A 412 -21.41 21.52 9.42
C GLU A 412 -20.16 20.89 8.82
N PHE A 413 -20.04 20.88 7.49
CA PHE A 413 -18.87 20.35 6.79
C PHE A 413 -17.57 21.03 7.23
N LYS A 414 -17.53 22.36 7.30
CA LYS A 414 -16.37 23.13 7.73
C LYS A 414 -16.02 22.85 9.19
N ALA A 415 -17.02 22.80 10.07
CA ALA A 415 -16.84 22.50 11.47
C ALA A 415 -16.24 21.09 11.70
N ILE A 416 -16.73 20.08 10.94
CA ILE A 416 -16.18 18.72 10.98
C ILE A 416 -14.74 18.73 10.43
N ALA A 417 -14.49 19.37 9.31
CA ALA A 417 -13.15 19.44 8.68
C ALA A 417 -12.09 20.09 9.61
N GLU A 418 -12.50 21.01 10.47
CA GLU A 418 -11.64 21.67 11.43
C GLU A 418 -11.40 20.84 12.70
N THR A 419 -12.45 20.20 13.22
CA THR A 419 -12.46 19.65 14.60
C THR A 419 -12.41 18.13 14.68
N LYS A 420 -12.79 17.42 13.61
CA LYS A 420 -12.89 15.95 13.62
C LYS A 420 -11.99 15.35 12.53
N PRO A 421 -10.89 14.71 12.90
CA PRO A 421 -10.06 13.99 11.91
C PRO A 421 -10.86 12.80 11.33
N GLY A 422 -10.62 12.47 10.08
CA GLY A 422 -11.26 11.34 9.39
C GLY A 422 -11.92 11.71 8.07
N PHE A 423 -12.83 10.85 7.64
CA PHE A 423 -13.64 11.09 6.44
C PHE A 423 -14.91 11.87 6.77
N ILE A 424 -15.31 12.71 5.82
CA ILE A 424 -16.59 13.39 5.82
C ILE A 424 -17.40 12.83 4.65
N ARG A 425 -18.60 12.30 4.91
CA ARG A 425 -19.55 11.97 3.83
C ARG A 425 -20.44 13.16 3.59
N ALA A 426 -20.55 13.59 2.35
CA ALA A 426 -21.40 14.71 1.98
C ALA A 426 -21.87 14.61 0.52
N MET A 427 -23.08 15.09 0.24
CA MET A 427 -23.64 15.11 -1.11
C MET A 427 -23.00 16.21 -1.96
N TRP A 428 -22.78 15.91 -3.23
CA TRP A 428 -22.13 16.78 -4.20
C TRP A 428 -22.90 16.85 -5.52
N CYS A 429 -23.02 18.04 -6.11
CA CYS A 429 -23.75 18.26 -7.35
C CYS A 429 -23.03 17.81 -8.63
N GLY A 430 -21.74 17.49 -8.53
CA GLY A 430 -20.89 17.15 -9.69
C GLY A 430 -20.14 18.33 -10.29
N ASP A 431 -20.26 19.53 -9.73
CA ASP A 431 -19.57 20.74 -10.22
C ASP A 431 -18.18 20.86 -9.61
N GLU A 432 -17.14 20.93 -10.46
CA GLU A 432 -15.74 21.11 -10.05
C GLU A 432 -15.52 22.39 -9.23
N ALA A 433 -16.30 23.43 -9.48
CA ALA A 433 -16.20 24.68 -8.72
C ALA A 433 -16.49 24.44 -7.21
N CYS A 434 -17.38 23.51 -6.88
CA CYS A 434 -17.65 23.13 -5.49
C CYS A 434 -16.46 22.37 -4.88
N GLU A 435 -15.80 21.47 -5.61
CA GLU A 435 -14.59 20.79 -5.15
C GLU A 435 -13.45 21.78 -4.88
N ASN A 436 -13.24 22.75 -5.80
CA ASN A 436 -12.23 23.79 -5.65
C ASN A 436 -12.48 24.64 -4.42
N LYS A 437 -13.73 25.09 -4.23
CA LYS A 437 -14.12 25.89 -3.06
C LYS A 437 -13.92 25.12 -1.74
N ILE A 438 -14.32 23.87 -1.67
CA ILE A 438 -14.12 23.02 -0.48
C ILE A 438 -12.61 22.92 -0.17
N LYS A 439 -11.78 22.67 -1.17
CA LYS A 439 -10.33 22.57 -1.00
C LYS A 439 -9.72 23.89 -0.52
N GLU A 440 -10.10 25.02 -1.10
CA GLU A 440 -9.63 26.36 -0.72
C GLU A 440 -10.01 26.71 0.72
N ASP A 441 -11.26 26.46 1.11
CA ASP A 441 -11.77 26.84 2.42
C ASP A 441 -11.32 25.89 3.56
N THR A 442 -11.03 24.60 3.27
CA THR A 442 -10.88 23.57 4.31
C THR A 442 -9.63 22.70 4.17
N THR A 443 -8.90 22.78 3.06
CA THR A 443 -7.81 21.84 2.68
C THR A 443 -8.26 20.38 2.48
N VAL A 444 -9.57 20.11 2.55
CA VAL A 444 -10.17 18.79 2.31
C VAL A 444 -10.39 18.60 0.80
N THR A 445 -10.12 17.39 0.32
CA THR A 445 -10.34 17.01 -1.08
C THR A 445 -11.31 15.85 -1.19
N SER A 446 -11.93 15.69 -2.37
CA SER A 446 -12.71 14.49 -2.68
C SER A 446 -11.80 13.27 -2.70
N ARG A 447 -12.22 12.19 -2.05
CA ARG A 447 -11.47 10.94 -2.04
C ARG A 447 -12.06 9.95 -3.04
N CYS A 448 -13.34 9.63 -2.89
CA CYS A 448 -14.08 8.81 -3.86
C CYS A 448 -15.59 8.92 -3.67
N MET A 449 -16.30 8.55 -4.73
CA MET A 449 -17.72 8.25 -4.72
C MET A 449 -17.87 6.73 -4.53
N PRO A 450 -18.53 6.24 -3.46
CA PRO A 450 -18.61 4.81 -3.16
C PRO A 450 -19.34 4.03 -4.27
N PHE A 451 -19.08 2.72 -4.36
CA PHE A 451 -19.77 1.83 -5.29
C PHE A 451 -21.20 1.55 -4.89
N GLY A 452 -22.01 1.16 -5.89
CA GLY A 452 -23.40 0.70 -5.71
C GLY A 452 -24.39 1.84 -5.56
N ASP A 453 -25.56 1.50 -5.05
CA ASP A 453 -26.62 2.47 -4.74
C ASP A 453 -26.12 3.37 -3.61
N GLN A 454 -26.00 4.65 -3.95
CA GLN A 454 -25.48 5.63 -3.00
C GLN A 454 -26.57 6.05 -2.02
N GLU A 455 -26.22 6.04 -0.75
CA GLU A 455 -27.07 6.57 0.30
C GLU A 455 -27.32 8.07 0.07
N GLN A 456 -28.59 8.48 0.03
CA GLN A 456 -28.98 9.88 -0.11
C GLN A 456 -29.08 10.51 1.29
N ILE A 457 -27.97 11.09 1.80
CA ILE A 457 -27.95 11.70 3.13
C ILE A 457 -28.45 13.15 3.14
N SER A 458 -28.55 13.80 1.97
CA SER A 458 -29.13 15.13 1.76
C SER A 458 -29.59 15.26 0.31
N ASP A 459 -30.59 16.07 0.04
CA ASP A 459 -31.06 16.35 -1.33
C ASP A 459 -30.24 17.41 -2.06
N VAL A 460 -29.34 18.09 -1.34
CA VAL A 460 -28.59 19.21 -1.86
C VAL A 460 -27.08 19.05 -1.69
N CYS A 461 -26.36 19.69 -2.60
CA CYS A 461 -24.90 19.78 -2.53
C CYS A 461 -24.47 20.53 -1.25
N VAL A 462 -23.57 19.91 -0.50
CA VAL A 462 -23.03 20.46 0.75
C VAL A 462 -22.43 21.86 0.56
N CYS A 463 -21.86 22.15 -0.62
CA CYS A 463 -21.17 23.42 -0.90
C CYS A 463 -22.10 24.51 -1.42
N CYS A 464 -22.92 24.21 -2.44
CA CYS A 464 -23.68 25.27 -3.16
C CYS A 464 -25.20 25.20 -2.98
N GLY A 465 -25.72 24.18 -2.30
CA GLY A 465 -27.17 23.99 -2.07
C GLY A 465 -27.98 23.59 -3.30
N LYS A 466 -27.37 23.37 -4.48
CA LYS A 466 -28.06 22.83 -5.66
C LYS A 466 -28.42 21.37 -5.45
N PRO A 467 -29.44 20.82 -6.17
CA PRO A 467 -29.76 19.39 -6.11
C PRO A 467 -28.53 18.52 -6.32
N ALA A 468 -28.38 17.47 -5.52
CA ALA A 468 -27.25 16.57 -5.57
C ALA A 468 -27.67 15.11 -5.38
N HIS A 469 -27.02 14.20 -6.14
CA HIS A 469 -27.27 12.76 -6.13
C HIS A 469 -25.96 11.95 -6.02
N LYS A 470 -24.83 12.61 -5.78
CA LYS A 470 -23.53 11.96 -5.65
C LYS A 470 -23.05 12.07 -4.21
N LEU A 471 -23.01 10.94 -3.51
CA LEU A 471 -22.35 10.85 -2.22
C LEU A 471 -20.83 10.79 -2.43
N VAL A 472 -20.08 11.59 -1.70
CA VAL A 472 -18.63 11.63 -1.78
C VAL A 472 -18.03 11.48 -0.40
N TYR A 473 -16.97 10.68 -0.29
CA TYR A 473 -16.05 10.68 0.84
C TYR A 473 -15.03 11.79 0.64
N TRP A 474 -14.97 12.71 1.58
CA TRP A 474 -14.05 13.83 1.62
C TRP A 474 -13.05 13.63 2.75
N GLY A 475 -11.81 14.12 2.60
CA GLY A 475 -10.81 14.02 3.66
C GLY A 475 -9.56 14.83 3.37
N LYS A 476 -8.84 15.21 4.42
CA LYS A 476 -7.46 15.65 4.30
C LYS A 476 -6.60 14.46 3.90
N ALA A 477 -5.63 14.65 3.03
CA ALA A 477 -4.84 13.56 2.45
C ALA A 477 -3.33 13.78 2.57
N TYR A 478 -2.60 12.67 2.49
CA TYR A 478 -1.15 12.67 2.34
C TYR A 478 -0.71 12.98 0.92
#